data_16b5630b8b6547347b6d066bc311262f
#
_entry.id   16b5630b8b6547347b6d066bc311262f
#
_cell.length_a   1.000
_cell.length_b   1.000
_cell.length_c   1.000
_cell.angle_alpha   90.00
_cell.angle_beta   90.00
_cell.angle_gamma   90.00
#
_symmetry.space_group_name_H-M   'P 1'
#
loop_
_entity.id
_entity.type
_entity.pdbx_description
1 polymer ?
#
loop_
_entity_poly.entity_id
_entity_poly.type
_entity_poly.pdbx_seq_one_letter_code
_entity_poly.pdbx_strand_id
1 'polypeptide(L)'
;ELKKVAKERGISDETIATITEKNVLTLLTDPRFTSSKEITEVSGRGVGLSAVRASIESFAGSIEFEQADGKKRFIITVPAQLSVIESVMIESNSKIYAVPEAYVQRLRQIEKNQIENINRVPTVLFDDGSMPIARLKDLSSDEPALSTLDSFGDDQIDVLVLDVQGAKMALVIDKLLLKDTIMIKPMSVGVLNNPLVSGSTQLPSGTEVRLLGVQKLMRKLQNLMKVQKKK
;
A
#
# COMPACT_ATOMS: atom_id res chain seq x y z
N GLU A 1 -21.67 4.89 -27.33
CA GLU A 1 -21.09 6.17 -27.75
C GLU A 1 -19.65 6.32 -27.33
N LEU A 2 -19.31 6.19 -26.01
CA LEU A 2 -17.93 6.30 -25.49
C LEU A 2 -16.95 5.32 -26.14
N LYS A 3 -17.31 4.05 -26.34
CA LYS A 3 -16.47 3.05 -27.01
C LYS A 3 -16.17 3.41 -28.47
N LYS A 4 -17.11 4.05 -29.17
CA LYS A 4 -16.90 4.53 -30.55
C LYS A 4 -15.86 5.64 -30.60
N VAL A 5 -16.01 6.63 -29.70
CA VAL A 5 -15.05 7.74 -29.58
C VAL A 5 -13.67 7.24 -29.17
N ALA A 6 -13.59 6.23 -28.27
CA ALA A 6 -12.32 5.62 -27.85
C ALA A 6 -11.57 4.99 -29.05
N LYS A 7 -12.30 4.27 -29.91
CA LYS A 7 -11.74 3.66 -31.11
C LYS A 7 -11.25 4.71 -32.12
N GLU A 8 -12.02 5.77 -32.32
CA GLU A 8 -11.66 6.91 -33.19
C GLU A 8 -10.38 7.63 -32.67
N ARG A 9 -10.07 7.51 -31.39
CA ARG A 9 -8.90 8.11 -30.73
C ARG A 9 -7.71 7.15 -30.58
N GLY A 10 -7.77 5.99 -31.22
CA GLY A 10 -6.64 5.04 -31.27
C GLY A 10 -6.46 4.21 -30.00
N ILE A 11 -7.50 4.08 -29.18
CA ILE A 11 -7.48 3.13 -28.05
C ILE A 11 -7.74 1.74 -28.59
N SER A 12 -6.93 0.75 -28.20
CA SER A 12 -7.01 -0.60 -28.75
C SER A 12 -8.36 -1.27 -28.44
N ASP A 13 -8.83 -2.10 -29.37
CA ASP A 13 -10.07 -2.85 -29.18
C ASP A 13 -10.03 -3.76 -27.96
N GLU A 14 -8.84 -4.28 -27.58
CA GLU A 14 -8.62 -5.06 -26.35
C GLU A 14 -8.92 -4.22 -25.10
N THR A 15 -8.37 -3.01 -25.03
CA THR A 15 -8.64 -2.08 -23.93
C THR A 15 -10.12 -1.70 -23.86
N ILE A 16 -10.73 -1.45 -25.02
CA ILE A 16 -12.16 -1.11 -25.11
C ILE A 16 -13.05 -2.27 -24.66
N ALA A 17 -12.65 -3.51 -24.94
CA ALA A 17 -13.39 -4.71 -24.53
C ALA A 17 -13.42 -4.91 -23.01
N THR A 18 -12.34 -4.52 -22.31
CA THR A 18 -12.24 -4.62 -20.84
C THR A 18 -13.00 -3.52 -20.10
N ILE A 19 -13.54 -2.52 -20.81
CA ILE A 19 -14.22 -1.39 -20.19
C ILE A 19 -15.64 -1.78 -19.76
N THR A 20 -15.84 -1.72 -18.46
CA THR A 20 -17.11 -1.90 -17.77
C THR A 20 -17.58 -0.57 -17.17
N GLU A 21 -18.79 -0.52 -16.62
CA GLU A 21 -19.27 0.66 -15.89
C GLU A 21 -18.38 1.00 -14.68
N LYS A 22 -17.76 -0.01 -14.07
CA LYS A 22 -16.88 0.16 -12.88
C LYS A 22 -15.53 0.79 -13.23
N ASN A 23 -15.01 0.59 -14.43
CA ASN A 23 -13.68 1.07 -14.82
C ASN A 23 -13.72 2.09 -15.97
N VAL A 24 -14.90 2.56 -16.36
CA VAL A 24 -15.07 3.55 -17.43
C VAL A 24 -14.26 4.84 -17.17
N LEU A 25 -14.01 5.15 -15.90
CA LEU A 25 -13.21 6.29 -15.52
C LEU A 25 -11.77 6.21 -16.08
N THR A 26 -11.20 5.01 -16.16
CA THR A 26 -9.87 4.79 -16.75
C THR A 26 -9.83 5.28 -18.21
N LEU A 27 -10.90 5.07 -18.96
CA LEU A 27 -11.03 5.57 -20.33
C LEU A 27 -11.21 7.10 -20.36
N LEU A 28 -12.09 7.62 -19.50
CA LEU A 28 -12.39 9.06 -19.44
C LEU A 28 -11.20 9.90 -18.98
N THR A 29 -10.27 9.30 -18.26
CA THR A 29 -9.05 9.95 -17.78
C THR A 29 -7.80 9.64 -18.61
N ASP A 30 -7.91 8.88 -19.70
CA ASP A 30 -6.81 8.69 -20.65
C ASP A 30 -6.49 10.04 -21.33
N PRO A 31 -5.21 10.49 -21.33
CA PRO A 31 -4.82 11.76 -21.95
C PRO A 31 -5.22 11.87 -23.43
N ARG A 32 -5.38 10.74 -24.12
CA ARG A 32 -5.81 10.66 -25.51
C ARG A 32 -7.33 10.83 -25.67
N PHE A 33 -8.09 10.67 -24.56
CA PHE A 33 -9.55 10.73 -24.56
C PHE A 33 -10.04 12.10 -24.13
N THR A 34 -10.15 13.03 -25.08
CA THR A 34 -10.86 14.30 -24.88
C THR A 34 -12.19 14.26 -25.60
N SER A 35 -13.28 14.51 -24.90
CA SER A 35 -14.64 14.47 -25.47
C SER A 35 -14.98 15.70 -26.33
N SER A 36 -14.17 16.77 -26.29
CA SER A 36 -14.39 18.00 -27.02
C SER A 36 -13.82 17.90 -28.44
N LYS A 37 -14.67 18.06 -29.44
CA LYS A 37 -14.27 18.20 -30.85
C LYS A 37 -13.75 19.60 -31.19
N GLU A 38 -14.02 20.59 -30.37
CA GLU A 38 -13.61 21.98 -30.54
C GLU A 38 -12.86 22.49 -29.32
N ILE A 39 -11.72 23.10 -29.59
CA ILE A 39 -10.98 23.87 -28.58
C ILE A 39 -11.74 25.19 -28.45
N THR A 40 -12.65 25.28 -27.47
CA THR A 40 -13.27 26.54 -27.13
C THR A 40 -12.31 27.38 -26.28
N GLU A 41 -12.33 28.69 -26.44
CA GLU A 41 -11.46 29.63 -25.70
C GLU A 41 -11.57 29.50 -24.17
N VAL A 42 -12.66 28.94 -23.65
CA VAL A 42 -12.90 28.67 -22.22
C VAL A 42 -12.21 27.38 -21.75
N SER A 43 -11.94 26.41 -22.63
CA SER A 43 -11.17 25.18 -22.34
C SER A 43 -9.71 25.28 -22.79
N GLY A 44 -9.16 26.45 -22.80
CA GLY A 44 -7.90 26.92 -23.40
C GLY A 44 -6.60 26.16 -23.09
N ARG A 45 -6.64 24.96 -22.53
CA ARG A 45 -5.45 24.11 -22.32
C ARG A 45 -5.70 22.62 -22.54
N GLY A 46 -6.87 22.17 -23.00
CA GLY A 46 -7.14 20.74 -23.22
C GLY A 46 -6.99 19.89 -21.91
N VAL A 47 -7.08 20.52 -20.77
CA VAL A 47 -7.01 19.88 -19.46
C VAL A 47 -8.34 19.20 -19.17
N GLY A 48 -8.44 17.96 -19.64
CA GLY A 48 -9.61 17.13 -19.41
C GLY A 48 -9.61 16.47 -18.04
N LEU A 49 -10.46 15.50 -17.90
CA LEU A 49 -10.65 14.73 -16.67
C LEU A 49 -9.35 14.06 -16.17
N SER A 50 -8.37 13.83 -17.07
CA SER A 50 -7.02 13.36 -16.73
C SER A 50 -6.26 14.30 -15.80
N ALA A 51 -6.33 15.62 -16.02
CA ALA A 51 -5.68 16.60 -15.14
C ALA A 51 -6.42 16.72 -13.81
N VAL A 52 -7.76 16.64 -13.81
CA VAL A 52 -8.55 16.59 -12.57
C VAL A 52 -8.17 15.37 -11.75
N ARG A 53 -8.06 14.22 -12.37
CA ARG A 53 -7.61 12.98 -11.72
C ARG A 53 -6.20 13.14 -11.14
N ALA A 54 -5.25 13.61 -11.94
CA ALA A 54 -3.87 13.83 -11.47
C ALA A 54 -3.82 14.79 -10.28
N SER A 55 -4.62 15.86 -10.30
CA SER A 55 -4.72 16.79 -9.16
C SER A 55 -5.29 16.11 -7.91
N ILE A 56 -6.37 15.35 -8.04
CA ILE A 56 -6.97 14.63 -6.90
C ILE A 56 -5.98 13.60 -6.35
N GLU A 57 -5.31 12.84 -7.23
CA GLU A 57 -4.30 11.86 -6.85
C GLU A 57 -3.07 12.51 -6.19
N SER A 58 -2.70 13.74 -6.56
CA SER A 58 -1.61 14.47 -5.91
C SER A 58 -1.92 14.83 -4.45
N PHE A 59 -3.19 14.90 -4.09
CA PHE A 59 -3.67 15.03 -2.71
C PHE A 59 -3.99 13.68 -2.06
N ALA A 60 -3.55 12.55 -2.68
CA ALA A 60 -3.90 11.19 -2.30
C ALA A 60 -5.41 10.93 -2.22
N GLY A 61 -6.16 11.68 -2.97
CA GLY A 61 -7.58 11.45 -3.16
C GLY A 61 -7.84 10.37 -4.21
N SER A 62 -9.07 9.97 -4.32
CA SER A 62 -9.58 9.12 -5.39
C SER A 62 -10.77 9.78 -6.07
N ILE A 63 -10.96 9.44 -7.35
CA ILE A 63 -12.15 9.81 -8.10
C ILE A 63 -12.78 8.54 -8.65
N GLU A 64 -14.06 8.41 -8.44
CA GLU A 64 -14.89 7.29 -8.89
C GLU A 64 -16.04 7.81 -9.74
N PHE A 65 -16.51 6.99 -10.66
CA PHE A 65 -17.67 7.31 -11.49
C PHE A 65 -18.73 6.23 -11.33
N GLU A 66 -19.94 6.68 -11.06
CA GLU A 66 -21.12 5.82 -10.96
C GLU A 66 -22.20 6.31 -11.91
N GLN A 67 -22.92 5.37 -12.49
CA GLN A 67 -24.14 5.63 -13.20
C GLN A 67 -25.27 4.80 -12.57
N ALA A 68 -26.23 5.49 -11.96
CA ALA A 68 -27.39 4.86 -11.35
C ALA A 68 -28.64 5.73 -11.63
N ASP A 69 -29.77 5.09 -11.87
CA ASP A 69 -31.07 5.75 -12.07
C ASP A 69 -31.07 6.84 -13.16
N GLY A 70 -30.29 6.61 -14.25
CA GLY A 70 -30.14 7.58 -15.33
C GLY A 70 -29.28 8.81 -14.98
N LYS A 71 -28.75 8.89 -13.77
CA LYS A 71 -27.88 9.97 -13.31
C LYS A 71 -26.41 9.54 -13.36
N LYS A 72 -25.55 10.50 -13.67
CA LYS A 72 -24.09 10.34 -13.63
C LYS A 72 -23.56 11.03 -12.39
N ARG A 73 -22.73 10.32 -11.61
CA ARG A 73 -22.15 10.83 -10.38
C ARG A 73 -20.63 10.65 -10.42
N PHE A 74 -19.90 11.71 -10.10
CA PHE A 74 -18.49 11.63 -9.75
C PHE A 74 -18.37 11.69 -8.23
N ILE A 75 -17.70 10.73 -7.65
CA ILE A 75 -17.40 10.67 -6.23
C ILE A 75 -15.92 11.01 -6.09
N ILE A 76 -15.63 12.12 -5.42
CA ILE A 76 -14.27 12.56 -5.15
C ILE A 76 -14.02 12.40 -3.65
N THR A 77 -13.07 11.56 -3.30
CA THR A 77 -12.62 11.37 -1.93
C THR A 77 -11.24 11.99 -1.79
N VAL A 78 -11.11 12.96 -0.91
CA VAL A 78 -9.81 13.56 -0.56
C VAL A 78 -9.57 13.43 0.94
N PRO A 79 -8.36 13.12 1.40
CA PRO A 79 -8.05 13.12 2.81
C PRO A 79 -8.19 14.53 3.36
N ALA A 80 -8.88 14.67 4.50
CA ALA A 80 -9.20 15.95 5.09
C ALA A 80 -7.98 16.70 5.65
N GLN A 81 -6.84 16.03 5.84
CA GLN A 81 -5.61 16.63 6.40
C GLN A 81 -4.35 15.91 5.88
N LEU A 82 -3.22 16.64 5.82
CA LEU A 82 -1.89 16.05 5.88
C LEU A 82 -1.83 15.19 7.14
N SER A 83 -1.66 13.89 6.99
CA SER A 83 -1.65 13.00 8.15
C SER A 83 -0.35 13.18 8.91
N VAL A 84 -0.44 13.85 10.05
CA VAL A 84 0.62 13.87 11.05
C VAL A 84 0.49 12.56 11.84
N ILE A 85 1.51 11.72 11.80
CA ILE A 85 1.45 10.38 12.37
C ILE A 85 2.63 10.19 13.33
N GLU A 86 2.33 9.87 14.58
CA GLU A 86 3.32 9.37 15.52
C GLU A 86 3.77 7.99 15.06
N SER A 87 5.06 7.82 14.85
CA SER A 87 5.62 6.65 14.21
C SER A 87 6.90 6.17 14.87
N VAL A 88 7.08 4.87 14.86
CA VAL A 88 8.34 4.21 15.16
C VAL A 88 9.08 4.02 13.85
N MET A 89 10.25 4.62 13.71
CA MET A 89 11.09 4.45 12.53
C MET A 89 11.98 3.24 12.68
N ILE A 90 11.97 2.40 11.67
CA ILE A 90 12.76 1.17 11.59
C ILE A 90 13.54 1.12 10.28
N GLU A 91 14.66 0.44 10.31
CA GLU A 91 15.35 0.01 9.11
C GLU A 91 14.98 -1.44 8.78
N SER A 92 14.70 -1.71 7.52
CA SER A 92 14.51 -3.06 7.01
C SER A 92 14.97 -3.13 5.55
N ASN A 93 15.91 -4.02 5.27
CA ASN A 93 16.52 -4.20 3.95
C ASN A 93 17.08 -2.88 3.36
N SER A 94 17.87 -2.18 4.17
CA SER A 94 18.51 -0.88 3.87
C SER A 94 17.53 0.23 3.48
N LYS A 95 16.27 0.13 3.89
CA LYS A 95 15.23 1.14 3.67
C LYS A 95 14.61 1.54 5.01
N ILE A 96 14.24 2.82 5.11
CA ILE A 96 13.61 3.35 6.31
C ILE A 96 12.10 3.30 6.16
N TYR A 97 11.46 2.71 7.16
CA TYR A 97 10.01 2.64 7.25
C TYR A 97 9.53 3.32 8.52
N ALA A 98 8.42 4.02 8.42
CA ALA A 98 7.65 4.53 9.55
C ALA A 98 6.50 3.58 9.83
N VAL A 99 6.44 3.08 11.03
CA VAL A 99 5.35 2.22 11.53
C VAL A 99 4.50 3.05 12.47
N PRO A 100 3.20 3.28 12.18
CA PRO A 100 2.35 4.06 13.09
C PRO A 100 2.36 3.47 14.50
N GLU A 101 2.64 4.31 15.49
CA GLU A 101 2.81 3.89 16.89
C GLU A 101 1.56 3.19 17.44
N ALA A 102 0.37 3.59 16.97
CA ALA A 102 -0.90 2.97 17.36
C ALA A 102 -0.98 1.45 17.13
N TYR A 103 -0.14 0.90 16.25
CA TYR A 103 -0.07 -0.54 16.00
C TYR A 103 1.11 -1.22 16.68
N VAL A 104 2.02 -0.47 17.30
CA VAL A 104 3.22 -1.00 17.93
C VAL A 104 2.93 -1.35 19.37
N GLN A 105 3.01 -2.62 19.71
CA GLN A 105 2.84 -3.07 21.08
C GLN A 105 4.14 -2.99 21.87
N ARG A 106 5.22 -3.53 21.32
CA ARG A 106 6.55 -3.57 21.95
C ARG A 106 7.65 -3.92 20.95
N LEU A 107 8.88 -3.57 21.34
CA LEU A 107 10.11 -4.08 20.72
C LEU A 107 10.62 -5.24 21.56
N ARG A 108 11.12 -6.27 20.92
CA ARG A 108 11.77 -7.42 21.58
C ARG A 108 12.99 -7.84 20.78
N GLN A 109 13.99 -8.32 21.47
CA GLN A 109 15.05 -9.12 20.92
C GLN A 109 14.74 -10.58 21.27
N ILE A 110 14.82 -11.45 20.30
CA ILE A 110 14.54 -12.88 20.43
C ILE A 110 15.74 -13.68 19.96
N GLU A 111 15.86 -14.90 20.46
CA GLU A 111 16.81 -15.89 19.97
C GLU A 111 16.15 -16.74 18.87
N LYS A 112 16.96 -17.21 17.92
CA LYS A 112 16.47 -18.07 16.83
C LYS A 112 15.77 -19.33 17.32
N ASN A 113 16.22 -19.88 18.45
CA ASN A 113 15.62 -21.07 19.09
C ASN A 113 14.19 -20.86 19.62
N GLN A 114 13.77 -19.58 19.78
CA GLN A 114 12.40 -19.23 20.16
C GLN A 114 11.42 -19.23 18.96
N ILE A 115 11.94 -19.48 17.74
CA ILE A 115 11.12 -19.56 16.53
C ILE A 115 10.87 -21.03 16.21
N GLU A 116 9.60 -21.40 16.18
CA GLU A 116 9.15 -22.73 15.81
C GLU A 116 8.31 -22.67 14.52
N ASN A 117 8.21 -23.80 13.85
CA ASN A 117 7.38 -23.93 12.67
C ASN A 117 6.05 -24.57 13.04
N ILE A 118 5.03 -23.76 13.31
CA ILE A 118 3.69 -24.23 13.68
C ILE A 118 2.80 -24.22 12.42
N ASN A 119 2.38 -25.41 11.98
CA ASN A 119 1.57 -25.56 10.77
C ASN A 119 2.21 -24.88 9.52
N ARG A 120 3.53 -25.02 9.36
CA ARG A 120 4.34 -24.40 8.30
C ARG A 120 4.40 -22.88 8.35
N VAL A 121 4.04 -22.29 9.47
CA VAL A 121 4.14 -20.86 9.71
C VAL A 121 5.23 -20.63 10.75
N PRO A 122 6.29 -19.88 10.44
CA PRO A 122 7.26 -19.45 11.44
C PRO A 122 6.54 -18.67 12.53
N THR A 123 6.71 -19.09 13.75
CA THR A 123 5.98 -18.60 14.92
C THR A 123 6.97 -18.39 16.05
N VAL A 124 6.99 -17.22 16.63
CA VAL A 124 7.80 -16.95 17.82
C VAL A 124 6.99 -17.21 19.06
N LEU A 125 7.64 -17.84 20.03
CA LEU A 125 7.07 -18.15 21.34
C LEU A 125 7.52 -17.11 22.37
N PHE A 126 6.56 -16.44 22.98
CA PHE A 126 6.78 -15.54 24.10
C PHE A 126 6.06 -16.10 25.33
N ASP A 127 6.42 -15.61 26.51
CA ASP A 127 5.78 -16.00 27.79
C ASP A 127 4.26 -15.70 27.80
N ASP A 128 3.85 -14.66 27.07
CA ASP A 128 2.45 -14.20 26.95
C ASP A 128 1.72 -14.73 25.71
N GLY A 129 2.29 -15.71 25.02
CA GLY A 129 1.68 -16.38 23.88
C GLY A 129 2.57 -16.47 22.64
N SER A 130 2.04 -17.10 21.62
CA SER A 130 2.73 -17.30 20.35
C SER A 130 2.13 -16.41 19.27
N MET A 131 2.98 -15.96 18.34
CA MET A 131 2.52 -15.18 17.18
C MET A 131 3.37 -15.44 15.95
N PRO A 132 2.80 -15.32 14.74
CA PRO A 132 3.55 -15.48 13.50
C PRO A 132 4.66 -14.44 13.41
N ILE A 133 5.81 -14.83 12.88
CA ILE A 133 6.95 -13.97 12.61
C ILE A 133 7.19 -13.90 11.11
N ALA A 134 7.48 -12.71 10.59
CA ALA A 134 7.79 -12.50 9.18
C ALA A 134 8.73 -11.33 8.97
N ARG A 135 9.47 -11.36 7.86
CA ARG A 135 10.26 -10.22 7.39
C ARG A 135 9.46 -9.41 6.37
N LEU A 136 9.70 -8.10 6.37
CA LEU A 136 9.02 -7.21 5.42
C LEU A 136 9.28 -7.61 3.95
N LYS A 137 10.50 -8.04 3.64
CA LYS A 137 10.88 -8.50 2.29
C LYS A 137 10.06 -9.70 1.81
N ASP A 138 9.75 -10.64 2.71
CA ASP A 138 9.00 -11.85 2.38
C ASP A 138 7.54 -11.53 2.03
N LEU A 139 7.00 -10.47 2.63
CA LEU A 139 5.65 -10.01 2.40
C LEU A 139 5.53 -9.01 1.24
N SER A 140 6.62 -8.35 0.85
CA SER A 140 6.63 -7.32 -0.20
C SER A 140 6.99 -7.83 -1.58
N SER A 141 7.43 -9.08 -1.72
CA SER A 141 7.77 -9.70 -3.00
C SER A 141 6.53 -9.92 -3.89
N ASP A 142 6.73 -10.06 -5.19
CA ASP A 142 5.67 -10.39 -6.16
C ASP A 142 5.12 -11.79 -5.89
N GLU A 143 5.99 -12.72 -5.48
CA GLU A 143 5.63 -14.04 -4.99
C GLU A 143 5.89 -14.14 -3.47
N PRO A 144 4.96 -13.65 -2.64
CA PRO A 144 5.16 -13.61 -1.21
C PRO A 144 5.16 -15.03 -0.64
N ALA A 145 6.22 -15.33 0.12
CA ALA A 145 6.37 -16.59 0.82
C ALA A 145 6.89 -16.33 2.23
N LEU A 146 6.40 -17.09 3.20
CA LEU A 146 6.97 -17.04 4.54
C LEU A 146 8.37 -17.65 4.54
N SER A 147 9.27 -17.00 5.24
CA SER A 147 10.64 -17.45 5.43
C SER A 147 10.68 -18.83 6.06
N THR A 148 11.69 -19.63 5.72
CA THR A 148 12.01 -20.84 6.47
C THR A 148 12.82 -20.49 7.72
N LEU A 149 12.86 -21.40 8.71
CA LEU A 149 13.63 -21.16 9.95
C LEU A 149 15.11 -20.88 9.68
N ASP A 150 15.71 -21.58 8.70
CA ASP A 150 17.12 -21.41 8.33
C ASP A 150 17.44 -20.03 7.75
N SER A 151 16.43 -19.34 7.25
CA SER A 151 16.59 -18.03 6.63
C SER A 151 16.63 -16.87 7.65
N PHE A 152 16.32 -17.10 8.92
CA PHE A 152 16.59 -16.17 10.02
C PHE A 152 18.06 -16.34 10.43
N GLY A 153 18.94 -15.49 9.85
CA GLY A 153 20.40 -15.72 9.86
C GLY A 153 21.10 -15.59 11.21
N ASP A 154 20.70 -14.66 12.04
CA ASP A 154 21.39 -14.29 13.27
C ASP A 154 20.85 -15.03 14.48
N ASP A 155 21.73 -15.26 15.49
CA ASP A 155 21.32 -15.86 16.75
C ASP A 155 20.37 -14.95 17.54
N GLN A 156 20.54 -13.63 17.39
CA GLN A 156 19.66 -12.62 17.99
C GLN A 156 18.95 -11.81 16.90
N ILE A 157 17.65 -11.68 17.05
CA ILE A 157 16.76 -11.07 16.03
C ILE A 157 15.92 -10.00 16.72
N ASP A 158 15.99 -8.78 16.21
CA ASP A 158 15.12 -7.70 16.66
C ASP A 158 13.76 -7.78 15.97
N VAL A 159 12.71 -7.77 16.77
CA VAL A 159 11.34 -7.84 16.29
C VAL A 159 10.48 -6.73 16.88
N LEU A 160 9.66 -6.13 16.02
CA LEU A 160 8.61 -5.21 16.39
C LEU A 160 7.29 -5.98 16.49
N VAL A 161 6.72 -6.08 17.67
CA VAL A 161 5.42 -6.71 17.87
C VAL A 161 4.34 -5.73 17.48
N LEU A 162 3.57 -6.12 16.47
CA LEU A 162 2.44 -5.35 15.94
C LEU A 162 1.12 -5.98 16.38
N ASP A 163 0.14 -5.14 16.69
CA ASP A 163 -1.22 -5.53 17.03
C ASP A 163 -2.23 -4.74 16.17
N VAL A 164 -3.07 -5.45 15.48
CA VAL A 164 -4.18 -4.88 14.70
C VAL A 164 -5.48 -5.53 15.18
N GLN A 165 -6.20 -4.85 16.05
CA GLN A 165 -7.49 -5.32 16.57
C GLN A 165 -7.40 -6.74 17.20
N GLY A 166 -6.34 -7.00 17.94
CA GLY A 166 -6.10 -8.29 18.60
C GLY A 166 -5.37 -9.33 17.73
N ALA A 167 -5.22 -9.10 16.43
CA ALA A 167 -4.35 -9.91 15.59
C ALA A 167 -2.90 -9.44 15.74
N LYS A 168 -2.02 -10.32 16.24
CA LYS A 168 -0.61 -9.99 16.54
C LYS A 168 0.33 -10.63 15.53
N MET A 169 1.44 -9.97 15.28
CA MET A 169 2.60 -10.52 14.55
C MET A 169 3.91 -9.93 15.07
N ALA A 170 4.97 -10.67 14.93
CA ALA A 170 6.34 -10.19 15.10
C ALA A 170 6.92 -9.83 13.73
N LEU A 171 7.21 -8.55 13.51
CA LEU A 171 7.88 -8.07 12.31
C LEU A 171 9.39 -8.00 12.59
N VAL A 172 10.19 -8.76 11.85
CA VAL A 172 11.65 -8.68 11.93
C VAL A 172 12.12 -7.35 11.35
N ILE A 173 13.00 -6.70 12.08
CA ILE A 173 13.63 -5.43 11.70
C ILE A 173 15.15 -5.56 11.74
N ASP A 174 15.85 -4.80 10.92
CA ASP A 174 17.32 -4.76 10.95
C ASP A 174 17.78 -3.82 12.06
N LYS A 175 17.05 -2.71 12.28
CA LYS A 175 17.37 -1.74 13.32
C LYS A 175 16.16 -0.90 13.72
N LEU A 176 16.04 -0.63 15.01
CA LEU A 176 15.20 0.45 15.52
C LEU A 176 15.97 1.76 15.42
N LEU A 177 15.36 2.79 14.82
CA LEU A 177 16.02 4.10 14.68
C LEU A 177 15.57 5.06 15.79
N LEU A 178 14.35 5.57 15.69
CA LEU A 178 13.79 6.53 16.66
C LEU A 178 12.26 6.52 16.57
N LYS A 179 11.63 7.13 17.56
CA LYS A 179 10.23 7.55 17.48
C LYS A 179 10.18 9.00 17.07
N ASP A 180 9.32 9.34 16.13
CA ASP A 180 9.13 10.70 15.67
C ASP A 180 7.72 10.91 15.12
N THR A 181 7.32 12.15 15.09
CA THR A 181 6.09 12.59 14.47
C THR A 181 6.38 13.02 13.04
N ILE A 182 5.88 12.26 12.08
CA ILE A 182 6.16 12.52 10.68
C ILE A 182 4.92 13.02 9.94
N MET A 183 5.16 13.91 9.00
CA MET A 183 4.14 14.43 8.09
C MET A 183 4.18 13.61 6.81
N ILE A 184 3.15 12.79 6.60
CA ILE A 184 3.07 11.90 5.44
C ILE A 184 2.32 12.58 4.30
N LYS A 185 2.91 12.55 3.13
CA LYS A 185 2.19 12.76 1.88
C LYS A 185 1.63 11.43 1.43
N PRO A 186 0.30 11.27 1.41
CA PRO A 186 -0.31 10.06 0.88
C PRO A 186 0.11 9.91 -0.59
N MET A 187 0.45 8.71 -1.00
CA MET A 187 0.84 8.42 -2.39
C MET A 187 -0.25 7.63 -3.09
N SER A 188 -0.49 7.98 -4.34
CA SER A 188 -1.41 7.21 -5.19
C SER A 188 -0.90 5.77 -5.36
N VAL A 189 -1.82 4.83 -5.34
CA VAL A 189 -1.54 3.37 -5.40
C VAL A 189 -0.69 2.96 -6.62
N GLY A 190 -0.63 3.77 -7.68
CA GLY A 190 0.14 3.51 -8.89
C GLY A 190 1.62 3.92 -8.86
N VAL A 191 2.05 4.67 -7.86
CA VAL A 191 3.44 5.20 -7.78
C VAL A 191 4.34 4.32 -6.91
N LEU A 192 3.75 3.49 -6.06
CA LEU A 192 4.48 2.63 -5.14
C LEU A 192 4.63 1.23 -5.73
N ASN A 193 5.87 0.86 -6.08
CA ASN A 193 6.24 -0.53 -6.41
C ASN A 193 6.12 -1.50 -5.21
N ASN A 194 5.57 -1.06 -4.10
CA ASN A 194 5.38 -1.88 -2.90
C ASN A 194 3.95 -1.72 -2.35
N PRO A 195 3.12 -2.77 -2.44
CA PRO A 195 1.72 -2.72 -2.00
C PRO A 195 1.56 -2.54 -0.48
N LEU A 196 2.61 -2.76 0.29
CA LEU A 196 2.61 -2.61 1.75
C LEU A 196 2.88 -1.18 2.22
N VAL A 197 3.29 -0.28 1.31
CA VAL A 197 3.52 1.13 1.62
C VAL A 197 2.24 1.92 1.39
N SER A 198 1.91 2.84 2.27
CA SER A 198 0.70 3.67 2.22
C SER A 198 0.99 5.14 1.94
N GLY A 199 2.25 5.53 2.00
CA GLY A 199 2.70 6.90 1.74
C GLY A 199 4.20 7.01 1.94
N SER A 200 4.75 8.18 1.69
CA SER A 200 6.14 8.49 1.99
C SER A 200 6.33 9.94 2.42
N THR A 201 7.47 10.21 3.03
CA THR A 201 7.94 11.55 3.35
C THR A 201 9.46 11.59 3.18
N GLN A 202 10.02 12.78 3.19
CA GLN A 202 11.46 12.99 3.27
C GLN A 202 11.80 13.68 4.59
N LEU A 203 12.80 13.16 5.26
CA LEU A 203 13.40 13.84 6.41
C LEU A 203 14.17 15.09 5.95
N PRO A 204 14.48 16.02 6.87
CA PRO A 204 15.34 17.18 6.54
C PRO A 204 16.69 16.81 5.95
N SER A 205 17.18 15.61 6.24
CA SER A 205 18.40 15.03 5.65
C SER A 205 18.27 14.63 4.18
N GLY A 206 17.07 14.70 3.60
CA GLY A 206 16.77 14.18 2.25
C GLY A 206 16.46 12.68 2.21
N THR A 207 16.54 11.99 3.33
CA THR A 207 16.28 10.55 3.40
C THR A 207 14.81 10.24 3.22
N GLU A 208 14.48 9.35 2.29
CA GLU A 208 13.11 8.87 2.08
C GLU A 208 12.68 7.95 3.22
N VAL A 209 11.51 8.23 3.79
CA VAL A 209 10.84 7.38 4.79
C VAL A 209 9.51 6.92 4.22
N ARG A 210 9.24 5.63 4.30
CA ARG A 210 8.05 4.98 3.75
C ARG A 210 7.08 4.60 4.86
N LEU A 211 5.85 5.09 4.78
CA LEU A 211 4.81 4.70 5.74
C LEU A 211 4.35 3.27 5.49
N LEU A 212 4.51 2.40 6.47
CA LEU A 212 4.06 1.03 6.40
C LEU A 212 2.54 0.93 6.61
N GLY A 213 1.86 0.31 5.67
CA GLY A 213 0.44 -0.02 5.78
C GLY A 213 0.23 -1.28 6.63
N VAL A 214 0.28 -1.15 7.96
CA VAL A 214 0.25 -2.28 8.90
C VAL A 214 -0.97 -3.18 8.71
N GLN A 215 -2.13 -2.61 8.45
CA GLN A 215 -3.33 -3.40 8.15
C GLN A 215 -3.20 -4.23 6.87
N LYS A 216 -2.57 -3.67 5.82
CA LYS A 216 -2.31 -4.39 4.56
C LYS A 216 -1.29 -5.50 4.80
N LEU A 217 -0.24 -5.22 5.58
CA LEU A 217 0.77 -6.18 5.99
C LEU A 217 0.11 -7.38 6.71
N MET A 218 -0.72 -7.10 7.70
CA MET A 218 -1.42 -8.13 8.48
C MET A 218 -2.34 -8.99 7.60
N ARG A 219 -3.11 -8.37 6.70
CA ARG A 219 -3.97 -9.10 5.75
C ARG A 219 -3.15 -10.01 4.84
N LYS A 220 -2.01 -9.54 4.34
CA LYS A 220 -1.15 -10.32 3.46
C LYS A 220 -0.57 -11.52 4.21
N LEU A 221 -0.10 -11.34 5.43
CA LEU A 221 0.37 -12.42 6.28
C LEU A 221 -0.73 -13.47 6.53
N GLN A 222 -1.92 -13.05 6.92
CA GLN A 222 -3.06 -13.95 7.16
C GLN A 222 -3.44 -14.76 5.91
N ASN A 223 -3.38 -14.16 4.73
CA ASN A 223 -3.64 -14.87 3.48
C ASN A 223 -2.58 -15.93 3.18
N LEU A 224 -1.30 -15.63 3.40
CA LEU A 224 -0.21 -16.59 3.25
C LEU A 224 -0.36 -17.77 4.21
N MET A 225 -0.69 -17.50 5.47
CA MET A 225 -0.93 -18.54 6.47
C MET A 225 -2.08 -19.48 6.07
N LYS A 226 -3.15 -18.95 5.46
CA LYS A 226 -4.28 -19.77 4.96
C LYS A 226 -3.86 -20.68 3.79
N VAL A 227 -3.01 -20.18 2.89
CA VAL A 227 -2.50 -20.95 1.75
C VAL A 227 -1.60 -22.09 2.22
N GLN A 228 -0.73 -21.83 3.20
CA GLN A 228 0.18 -22.86 3.73
C GLN A 228 -0.52 -23.95 4.52
N LYS A 229 -1.63 -23.64 5.21
CA LYS A 229 -2.44 -24.67 5.91
C LYS A 229 -3.19 -25.62 4.96
N LYS A 230 -3.34 -25.28 3.69
CA LYS A 230 -4.06 -26.09 2.69
C LYS A 230 -3.15 -26.99 1.86
N LYS A 231 -1.84 -26.78 1.91
CA LYS A 231 -0.82 -27.64 1.29
C LYS A 231 -0.29 -28.66 2.29
#